data_d08308e36d05737ae27e2cfd0d9088bc
#
_entry.id   d08308e36d05737ae27e2cfd0d9088bc
#
_cell.length_a   1.000
_cell.length_b   1.000
_cell.length_c   1.000
_cell.angle_alpha   90.00
_cell.angle_beta   90.00
_cell.angle_gamma   90.00
#
_symmetry.space_group_name_H-M   'P 1'
#
loop_
_entity.id
_entity.type
_entity.pdbx_description
1 polymer ?
#
loop_
_entity_poly.entity_id
_entity_poly.type
_entity_poly.pdbx_seq_one_letter_code
_entity_poly.pdbx_strand_id
1 'polypeptide(L)'
;MTPSTLSRFVVSSDYSVYYRRVKQLHWENQAISAYALLAVIDGQLHYKSDFNQGELAADDSLLLGPTGTLSVSSKDIELLFLTLSSALVIERAANMKLIAPMSTVTFTSNTIHDDRKLTGLVANIVTELAVEQAGKEIVTRALVEQVLVQLLRQHSSARRTDELELSRVGLIDRRIRRSVELMYAQLDQDLSLRDLAAASYLSPFHFARLFKKLTGATPHNYLAAIRANQAKLLLADGDLSIAQVGTKVGYLSSSHFTKAFRLATGTTPREFRKGLVPGA
;
A
#
# COMPACT_ATOMS: atom_id res chain seq x y z
N MET A 1 15.41 -16.18 27.36
CA MET A 1 14.05 -15.80 26.93
C MET A 1 14.15 -15.49 25.45
N THR A 2 13.58 -16.31 24.59
CA THR A 2 13.53 -16.07 23.14
C THR A 2 12.65 -14.85 22.87
N PRO A 3 13.12 -13.79 22.22
CA PRO A 3 12.26 -12.70 21.82
C PRO A 3 11.24 -13.22 20.80
N SER A 4 10.00 -13.29 21.25
CA SER A 4 8.86 -13.66 20.41
C SER A 4 8.71 -12.64 19.30
N THR A 5 8.46 -13.11 18.08
CA THR A 5 8.05 -12.26 16.96
C THR A 5 6.83 -11.44 17.39
N LEU A 6 7.02 -10.14 17.55
CA LEU A 6 5.92 -9.22 17.87
C LEU A 6 5.38 -8.64 16.55
N SER A 7 4.09 -8.77 16.34
CA SER A 7 3.41 -8.17 15.19
C SER A 7 2.13 -7.50 15.66
N ARG A 8 1.94 -6.24 15.31
CA ARG A 8 0.73 -5.46 15.60
C ARG A 8 0.32 -4.71 14.36
N PHE A 9 -0.97 -4.50 14.17
CA PHE A 9 -1.46 -3.82 12.97
C PHE A 9 -2.85 -3.21 13.18
N VAL A 10 -3.16 -2.26 12.30
CA VAL A 10 -4.49 -1.70 12.07
C VAL A 10 -4.71 -1.68 10.56
N VAL A 11 -5.91 -2.09 10.14
CA VAL A 11 -6.29 -2.11 8.72
C VAL A 11 -7.60 -1.36 8.54
N SER A 12 -7.65 -0.44 7.59
CA SER A 12 -8.85 0.26 7.16
C SER A 12 -8.97 0.23 5.62
N SER A 13 -10.03 0.80 5.05
CA SER A 13 -10.20 0.93 3.60
C SER A 13 -9.09 1.77 2.95
N ASP A 14 -8.59 2.76 3.66
CA ASP A 14 -7.71 3.79 3.13
C ASP A 14 -6.25 3.58 3.45
N TYR A 15 -5.94 2.83 4.52
CA TYR A 15 -4.58 2.56 4.94
C TYR A 15 -4.45 1.23 5.68
N SER A 16 -3.24 0.70 5.74
CA SER A 16 -2.88 -0.35 6.69
C SER A 16 -1.53 -0.05 7.34
N VAL A 17 -1.44 -0.29 8.64
CA VAL A 17 -0.23 -0.11 9.44
C VAL A 17 0.15 -1.44 10.02
N TYR A 18 1.40 -1.83 9.84
CA TYR A 18 2.00 -3.03 10.43
C TYR A 18 3.26 -2.63 11.18
N TYR A 19 3.31 -2.94 12.46
CA TYR A 19 4.52 -2.89 13.26
C TYR A 19 5.03 -4.31 13.47
N ARG A 20 6.33 -4.51 13.27
CA ARG A 20 6.97 -5.81 13.46
C ARG A 20 8.32 -5.68 14.11
N ARG A 21 8.58 -6.61 15.05
CA ARG A 21 9.91 -6.92 15.55
C ARG A 21 10.19 -8.38 15.27
N VAL A 22 11.17 -8.67 14.42
CA VAL A 22 11.46 -10.02 13.94
C VAL A 22 12.96 -10.28 13.89
N LYS A 23 13.36 -11.51 14.20
CA LYS A 23 14.77 -11.95 14.10
C LYS A 23 15.26 -12.09 12.67
N GLN A 24 14.36 -12.38 11.76
CA GLN A 24 14.69 -12.53 10.34
C GLN A 24 13.53 -12.04 9.50
N LEU A 25 13.82 -11.11 8.60
CA LEU A 25 12.91 -10.60 7.60
C LEU A 25 13.46 -10.96 6.22
N HIS A 26 12.61 -11.54 5.39
CA HIS A 26 12.93 -11.79 3.99
C HIS A 26 11.66 -11.67 3.16
N TRP A 27 11.62 -10.66 2.30
CA TRP A 27 10.60 -10.49 1.26
C TRP A 27 11.29 -10.51 -0.09
N GLU A 28 10.71 -11.17 -1.05
CA GLU A 28 11.26 -11.25 -2.39
C GLU A 28 10.20 -10.82 -3.42
N ASN A 29 10.55 -9.85 -4.24
CA ASN A 29 9.72 -9.32 -5.34
C ASN A 29 8.26 -9.04 -4.94
N GLN A 30 8.04 -8.45 -3.77
CA GLN A 30 6.70 -8.08 -3.32
C GLN A 30 6.15 -6.94 -4.17
N ALA A 31 5.00 -7.16 -4.80
CA ALA A 31 4.33 -6.12 -5.56
C ALA A 31 3.79 -5.03 -4.62
N ILE A 32 4.16 -3.79 -4.88
CA ILE A 32 3.64 -2.61 -4.18
C ILE A 32 2.53 -2.00 -5.04
N SER A 33 1.31 -2.01 -4.54
CA SER A 33 0.10 -1.57 -5.26
C SER A 33 -0.56 -0.33 -4.65
N ALA A 34 0.06 0.22 -3.62
CA ALA A 34 -0.36 1.41 -2.90
C ALA A 34 0.87 2.27 -2.62
N TYR A 35 0.69 3.51 -2.20
CA TYR A 35 1.80 4.24 -1.60
C TYR A 35 2.22 3.55 -0.31
N ALA A 36 3.51 3.37 -0.11
CA ALA A 36 4.01 2.67 1.06
C ALA A 36 5.18 3.41 1.70
N LEU A 37 5.19 3.44 3.03
CA LEU A 37 6.29 3.88 3.87
C LEU A 37 6.78 2.68 4.68
N LEU A 38 8.05 2.33 4.54
CA LEU A 38 8.73 1.38 5.39
C LEU A 38 9.72 2.16 6.25
N ALA A 39 9.46 2.25 7.55
CA ALA A 39 10.33 2.95 8.50
C ALA A 39 11.07 1.93 9.36
N VAL A 40 12.39 2.05 9.43
CA VAL A 40 13.25 1.26 10.30
C VAL A 40 13.30 1.93 11.67
N ILE A 41 12.91 1.20 12.72
CA ILE A 41 12.90 1.69 14.10
C ILE A 41 14.18 1.26 14.81
N ASP A 42 14.60 0.02 14.60
CA ASP A 42 15.85 -0.52 15.12
C ASP A 42 16.41 -1.59 14.18
N GLY A 43 17.73 -1.67 14.08
CA GLY A 43 18.43 -2.60 13.19
C GLY A 43 18.81 -1.99 11.85
N GLN A 44 19.11 -2.86 10.89
CA GLN A 44 19.50 -2.51 9.52
C GLN A 44 18.69 -3.30 8.51
N LEU A 45 18.30 -2.69 7.40
CA LEU A 45 17.48 -3.29 6.35
C LEU A 45 18.15 -3.12 5.00
N HIS A 46 18.49 -4.22 4.35
CA HIS A 46 18.84 -4.18 2.92
C HIS A 46 17.57 -4.22 2.09
N TYR A 47 17.48 -3.34 1.10
CA TYR A 47 16.34 -3.28 0.18
C TYR A 47 16.78 -3.25 -1.28
N LYS A 48 15.91 -3.75 -2.14
CA LYS A 48 15.99 -3.64 -3.59
C LYS A 48 14.59 -3.39 -4.15
N SER A 49 14.44 -2.29 -4.89
CA SER A 49 13.25 -1.95 -5.64
C SER A 49 13.54 -1.89 -7.12
N ASP A 50 12.53 -1.66 -7.97
CA ASP A 50 12.72 -1.49 -9.42
C ASP A 50 13.59 -0.28 -9.78
N PHE A 51 13.72 0.68 -8.87
CA PHE A 51 14.40 1.96 -9.14
C PHE A 51 15.71 2.11 -8.38
N ASN A 52 15.86 1.43 -7.24
CA ASN A 52 16.99 1.64 -6.35
C ASN A 52 17.24 0.43 -5.46
N GLN A 53 18.46 0.30 -4.96
CA GLN A 53 18.83 -0.66 -3.92
C GLN A 53 19.77 0.03 -2.93
N GLY A 54 19.75 -0.44 -1.70
CA GLY A 54 20.58 0.15 -0.65
C GLY A 54 20.32 -0.48 0.70
N GLU A 55 20.77 0.25 1.71
CA GLU A 55 20.63 -0.10 3.11
C GLU A 55 20.00 1.05 3.88
N LEU A 56 19.15 0.73 4.82
CA LEU A 56 18.50 1.66 5.74
C LEU A 56 18.92 1.30 7.16
N ALA A 57 19.27 2.31 7.94
CA ALA A 57 19.55 2.18 9.35
C ALA A 57 18.32 2.60 10.19
N ALA A 58 18.45 2.54 11.51
CA ALA A 58 17.44 3.07 12.41
C ALA A 58 17.14 4.55 12.09
N ASP A 59 15.88 4.95 12.18
CA ASP A 59 15.30 6.25 11.83
C ASP A 59 15.24 6.57 10.33
N ASP A 60 15.78 5.71 9.47
CA ASP A 60 15.60 5.83 8.03
C ASP A 60 14.24 5.29 7.57
N SER A 61 13.75 5.81 6.47
CA SER A 61 12.52 5.34 5.85
C SER A 61 12.66 5.16 4.35
N LEU A 62 11.97 4.15 3.81
CA LEU A 62 11.80 3.93 2.37
C LEU A 62 10.39 4.29 1.96
N LEU A 63 10.27 5.17 0.97
CA LEU A 63 9.01 5.64 0.43
C LEU A 63 8.82 5.09 -0.97
N LEU A 64 7.70 4.44 -1.20
CA LEU A 64 7.38 3.76 -2.45
C LEU A 64 6.08 4.28 -3.03
N GLY A 65 6.07 4.46 -4.33
CA GLY A 65 4.84 4.72 -5.09
C GLY A 65 4.01 3.45 -5.29
N PRO A 66 2.79 3.59 -5.84
CA PRO A 66 1.84 2.48 -5.99
C PRO A 66 2.21 1.50 -7.10
N THR A 67 3.46 1.47 -7.53
CA THR A 67 3.91 0.67 -8.66
C THR A 67 5.34 0.23 -8.46
N GLY A 68 5.58 -1.03 -8.53
CA GLY A 68 6.91 -1.57 -8.43
C GLY A 68 6.98 -2.84 -7.62
N THR A 69 8.19 -3.34 -7.46
CA THR A 69 8.50 -4.48 -6.61
C THR A 69 9.46 -4.06 -5.51
N LEU A 70 9.36 -4.74 -4.39
CA LEU A 70 10.23 -4.55 -3.25
C LEU A 70 10.74 -5.90 -2.76
N SER A 71 12.04 -6.02 -2.65
CA SER A 71 12.69 -7.10 -1.91
C SER A 71 13.40 -6.50 -0.70
N VAL A 72 13.27 -7.14 0.46
CA VAL A 72 13.96 -6.72 1.67
C VAL A 72 14.53 -7.91 2.41
N SER A 73 15.67 -7.70 3.05
CA SER A 73 16.27 -8.69 3.94
C SER A 73 16.92 -8.01 5.15
N SER A 74 16.74 -8.63 6.32
CA SER A 74 17.34 -8.15 7.56
C SER A 74 17.46 -9.26 8.60
N LYS A 75 18.34 -9.03 9.56
CA LYS A 75 18.45 -9.81 10.81
C LYS A 75 18.22 -8.86 11.97
N ASP A 76 17.38 -9.32 12.95
CA ASP A 76 17.01 -8.53 14.14
C ASP A 76 16.58 -7.10 13.80
N ILE A 77 15.36 -6.99 13.27
CA ILE A 77 14.81 -5.71 12.84
C ILE A 77 13.51 -5.37 13.56
N GLU A 78 13.36 -4.10 13.84
CA GLU A 78 12.12 -3.47 14.25
C GLU A 78 11.71 -2.43 13.22
N LEU A 79 10.50 -2.59 12.65
CA LEU A 79 10.03 -1.73 11.57
C LEU A 79 8.53 -1.45 11.63
N LEU A 80 8.15 -0.33 11.03
CA LEU A 80 6.77 -0.02 10.71
C LEU A 80 6.59 0.01 9.21
N PHE A 81 5.56 -0.68 8.72
CA PHE A 81 5.15 -0.67 7.32
C PHE A 81 3.74 -0.09 7.21
N LEU A 82 3.64 1.08 6.61
CA LEU A 82 2.40 1.79 6.36
C LEU A 82 2.09 1.75 4.86
N THR A 83 0.86 1.35 4.51
CA THR A 83 0.35 1.49 3.15
C THR A 83 -0.80 2.49 3.12
N LEU A 84 -0.87 3.29 2.07
CA LEU A 84 -1.88 4.33 1.86
C LEU A 84 -2.54 4.12 0.50
N SER A 85 -3.86 4.12 0.44
CA SER A 85 -4.56 4.01 -0.84
C SER A 85 -4.24 5.21 -1.74
N SER A 86 -4.17 4.97 -3.05
CA SER A 86 -3.93 6.06 -4.00
C SER A 86 -5.04 7.12 -3.94
N ALA A 87 -6.28 6.70 -3.64
CA ALA A 87 -7.40 7.62 -3.48
C ALA A 87 -7.18 8.60 -2.32
N LEU A 88 -6.77 8.08 -1.14
CA LEU A 88 -6.47 8.92 0.02
C LEU A 88 -5.34 9.92 -0.27
N VAL A 89 -4.23 9.43 -0.83
CA VAL A 89 -3.05 10.28 -1.11
C VAL A 89 -3.38 11.39 -2.11
N ILE A 90 -4.08 11.06 -3.19
CA ILE A 90 -4.48 12.03 -4.21
C ILE A 90 -5.48 13.04 -3.64
N GLU A 91 -6.48 12.58 -2.89
CA GLU A 91 -7.48 13.45 -2.25
C GLU A 91 -6.81 14.47 -1.31
N ARG A 92 -5.90 14.00 -0.45
CA ARG A 92 -5.19 14.89 0.49
C ARG A 92 -4.26 15.86 -0.23
N ALA A 93 -3.52 15.39 -1.24
CA ALA A 93 -2.68 16.26 -2.05
C ALA A 93 -3.48 17.35 -2.79
N ALA A 94 -4.66 16.99 -3.33
CA ALA A 94 -5.57 17.95 -3.96
C ALA A 94 -6.15 18.96 -2.95
N ASN A 95 -6.59 18.50 -1.78
CA ASN A 95 -7.10 19.37 -0.70
C ASN A 95 -6.01 20.34 -0.20
N MET A 96 -4.75 19.92 -0.21
CA MET A 96 -3.60 20.77 0.11
C MET A 96 -3.18 21.68 -1.05
N LYS A 97 -3.84 21.62 -2.20
CA LYS A 97 -3.50 22.37 -3.43
C LYS A 97 -2.08 22.11 -3.94
N LEU A 98 -1.56 20.93 -3.68
CA LEU A 98 -0.23 20.52 -4.13
C LEU A 98 -0.27 19.95 -5.56
N ILE A 99 -1.39 19.36 -5.93
CA ILE A 99 -1.62 18.80 -7.27
C ILE A 99 -2.97 19.26 -7.81
N ALA A 100 -3.12 19.26 -9.13
CA ALA A 100 -4.42 19.41 -9.75
C ALA A 100 -5.30 18.18 -9.40
N PRO A 101 -6.63 18.34 -9.33
CA PRO A 101 -7.53 17.20 -9.15
C PRO A 101 -7.22 16.11 -10.17
N MET A 102 -6.99 14.89 -9.71
CA MET A 102 -6.71 13.70 -10.52
C MET A 102 -5.26 13.56 -11.07
N SER A 103 -4.30 14.35 -10.57
CA SER A 103 -2.88 14.14 -10.80
C SER A 103 -2.32 13.03 -9.89
N THR A 104 -1.23 12.38 -10.30
CA THR A 104 -0.50 11.44 -9.45
C THR A 104 0.47 12.19 -8.55
N VAL A 105 0.63 11.68 -7.33
CA VAL A 105 1.68 12.15 -6.42
C VAL A 105 2.96 11.35 -6.73
N THR A 106 4.05 12.06 -6.94
CA THR A 106 5.40 11.48 -7.03
C THR A 106 6.26 12.00 -5.89
N PHE A 107 7.23 11.21 -5.48
CA PHE A 107 8.15 11.61 -4.40
C PHE A 107 9.51 11.99 -4.97
N THR A 108 10.18 12.94 -4.32
CA THR A 108 11.49 13.46 -4.74
C THR A 108 12.62 12.48 -4.51
N SER A 109 12.49 11.63 -3.49
CA SER A 109 13.42 10.57 -3.15
C SER A 109 12.65 9.36 -2.64
N ASN A 110 13.20 8.18 -2.89
CA ASN A 110 12.67 6.94 -2.33
C ASN A 110 13.18 6.68 -0.91
N THR A 111 14.29 7.32 -0.49
CA THR A 111 14.84 7.21 0.86
C THR A 111 14.72 8.54 1.60
N ILE A 112 14.35 8.46 2.86
CA ILE A 112 14.22 9.59 3.77
C ILE A 112 15.18 9.34 4.92
N HIS A 113 16.09 10.29 5.13
CA HIS A 113 17.05 10.34 6.22
C HIS A 113 16.82 11.62 7.02
N ASP A 114 17.09 11.60 8.33
CA ASP A 114 17.06 12.77 9.24
C ASP A 114 15.74 13.55 9.31
N ASP A 115 14.59 12.97 8.93
CA ASP A 115 13.29 13.61 9.17
C ASP A 115 12.79 13.30 10.59
N ARG A 116 13.27 14.06 11.57
CA ARG A 116 12.91 13.92 12.99
C ARG A 116 11.40 13.97 13.24
N LYS A 117 10.67 14.73 12.43
CA LYS A 117 9.22 14.84 12.58
C LYS A 117 8.53 13.54 12.13
N LEU A 118 8.97 12.97 11.02
CA LEU A 118 8.48 11.69 10.53
C LEU A 118 8.80 10.57 11.53
N THR A 119 10.04 10.51 12.01
CA THR A 119 10.47 9.54 13.04
C THR A 119 9.61 9.65 14.31
N GLY A 120 9.32 10.86 14.79
CA GLY A 120 8.45 11.08 15.95
C GLY A 120 7.01 10.59 15.70
N LEU A 121 6.46 10.82 14.50
CA LEU A 121 5.13 10.32 14.14
C LEU A 121 5.09 8.79 14.05
N VAL A 122 6.12 8.16 13.50
CA VAL A 122 6.28 6.70 13.47
C VAL A 122 6.30 6.13 14.89
N ALA A 123 7.10 6.71 15.79
CA ALA A 123 7.18 6.31 17.20
C ALA A 123 5.82 6.42 17.91
N ASN A 124 5.05 7.50 17.65
CA ASN A 124 3.71 7.67 18.20
C ASN A 124 2.75 6.59 17.71
N ILE A 125 2.80 6.21 16.42
CA ILE A 125 2.00 5.12 15.89
C ILE A 125 2.37 3.80 16.58
N VAL A 126 3.65 3.50 16.75
CA VAL A 126 4.11 2.29 17.44
C VAL A 126 3.60 2.24 18.88
N THR A 127 3.67 3.36 19.58
CA THR A 127 3.17 3.49 20.96
C THR A 127 1.67 3.23 21.02
N GLU A 128 0.89 3.82 20.11
CA GLU A 128 -0.55 3.61 20.02
C GLU A 128 -0.92 2.16 19.70
N LEU A 129 -0.17 1.53 18.78
CA LEU A 129 -0.35 0.10 18.46
C LEU A 129 0.01 -0.80 19.64
N ALA A 130 0.86 -0.34 20.57
CA ALA A 130 1.33 -1.12 21.70
C ALA A 130 0.27 -1.35 22.79
N VAL A 131 -0.72 -0.48 22.89
CA VAL A 131 -1.70 -0.48 23.97
C VAL A 131 -3.10 -0.71 23.40
N GLU A 132 -3.90 -1.55 24.05
CA GLU A 132 -5.32 -1.72 23.75
C GLU A 132 -6.11 -0.71 24.59
N GLN A 133 -6.60 0.35 23.95
CA GLN A 133 -7.41 1.40 24.59
C GLN A 133 -8.58 1.79 23.71
N ALA A 134 -9.60 2.35 24.35
CA ALA A 134 -10.73 2.93 23.63
C ALA A 134 -10.23 4.08 22.73
N GLY A 135 -10.69 4.11 21.47
CA GLY A 135 -10.31 5.14 20.52
C GLY A 135 -9.01 4.89 19.75
N LYS A 136 -8.33 3.75 19.95
CA LYS A 136 -7.08 3.36 19.24
C LYS A 136 -7.16 3.58 17.72
N GLU A 137 -8.24 3.18 17.08
CA GLU A 137 -8.41 3.35 15.63
C GLU A 137 -8.51 4.83 15.24
N ILE A 138 -9.16 5.65 16.07
CA ILE A 138 -9.30 7.09 15.83
C ILE A 138 -7.94 7.78 15.94
N VAL A 139 -7.18 7.45 17.00
CA VAL A 139 -5.84 8.02 17.22
C VAL A 139 -4.87 7.55 16.14
N THR A 140 -4.87 6.25 15.80
CA THR A 140 -4.05 5.71 14.71
C THR A 140 -4.34 6.41 13.39
N ARG A 141 -5.62 6.61 13.06
CA ARG A 141 -6.03 7.35 11.84
C ARG A 141 -5.49 8.77 11.83
N ALA A 142 -5.61 9.49 12.95
CA ALA A 142 -5.10 10.85 13.06
C ALA A 142 -3.58 10.93 12.89
N LEU A 143 -2.84 9.97 13.43
CA LEU A 143 -1.39 9.86 13.26
C LEU A 143 -1.00 9.52 11.82
N VAL A 144 -1.71 8.62 11.16
CA VAL A 144 -1.51 8.29 9.73
C VAL A 144 -1.76 9.51 8.84
N GLU A 145 -2.80 10.31 9.13
CA GLU A 145 -3.05 11.56 8.41
C GLU A 145 -1.90 12.56 8.60
N GLN A 146 -1.32 12.65 9.80
CA GLN A 146 -0.16 13.51 10.06
C GLN A 146 1.08 13.04 9.30
N VAL A 147 1.33 11.72 9.24
CA VAL A 147 2.40 11.14 8.42
C VAL A 147 2.18 11.49 6.95
N LEU A 148 0.98 11.28 6.42
CA LEU A 148 0.67 11.59 5.01
C LEU A 148 0.91 13.08 4.71
N VAL A 149 0.44 13.98 5.58
CA VAL A 149 0.66 15.42 5.41
C VAL A 149 2.16 15.77 5.44
N GLN A 150 2.94 15.15 6.34
CA GLN A 150 4.40 15.35 6.41
C GLN A 150 5.06 14.89 5.10
N LEU A 151 4.74 13.69 4.61
CA LEU A 151 5.26 13.16 3.36
C LEU A 151 4.94 14.06 2.17
N LEU A 152 3.70 14.53 2.07
CA LEU A 152 3.26 15.42 1.00
C LEU A 152 3.96 16.79 1.05
N ARG A 153 4.23 17.34 2.24
CA ARG A 153 4.88 18.64 2.40
C ARG A 153 6.37 18.62 2.10
N GLN A 154 7.06 17.60 2.56
CA GLN A 154 8.53 17.58 2.56
C GLN A 154 9.11 16.73 1.45
N HIS A 155 8.42 15.68 1.04
CA HIS A 155 8.98 14.64 0.18
C HIS A 155 8.26 14.48 -1.16
N SER A 156 7.13 15.19 -1.40
CA SER A 156 6.49 15.15 -2.71
C SER A 156 7.13 16.11 -3.71
N SER A 157 7.25 15.68 -4.94
CA SER A 157 7.67 16.52 -6.08
C SER A 157 6.52 17.34 -6.67
N ALA A 158 5.46 17.58 -5.90
CA ALA A 158 4.36 18.43 -6.30
C ALA A 158 4.83 19.90 -6.43
N ARG A 159 5.69 20.16 -7.41
CA ARG A 159 5.91 21.51 -7.87
C ARG A 159 4.65 21.96 -8.59
N ARG A 160 4.19 23.19 -8.32
CA ARG A 160 3.31 23.93 -9.24
C ARG A 160 3.96 23.87 -10.63
N THR A 161 3.59 22.89 -11.40
CA THR A 161 3.96 22.84 -12.82
C THR A 161 3.09 23.87 -13.51
N ASP A 162 3.73 24.82 -14.17
CA ASP A 162 3.06 25.86 -14.95
C ASP A 162 1.99 25.26 -15.86
N GLU A 163 0.90 26.02 -16.07
CA GLU A 163 -0.35 25.61 -16.70
C GLU A 163 -0.24 24.87 -18.05
N LEU A 164 0.90 24.87 -18.70
CA LEU A 164 1.13 24.27 -20.02
C LEU A 164 1.47 22.76 -20.00
N GLU A 165 2.03 22.21 -18.91
CA GLU A 165 2.19 20.75 -18.78
C GLU A 165 0.96 20.08 -18.17
N LEU A 166 0.15 20.81 -17.39
CA LEU A 166 -1.09 20.34 -16.79
C LEU A 166 -2.13 19.87 -17.82
N SER A 167 -2.14 20.42 -19.02
CA SER A 167 -3.07 20.00 -20.06
C SER A 167 -2.71 18.65 -20.71
N ARG A 168 -1.47 18.16 -20.57
CA ARG A 168 -1.03 16.83 -21.06
C ARG A 168 -1.06 15.72 -20.01
N VAL A 169 -0.90 16.04 -18.75
CA VAL A 169 -0.86 15.07 -17.62
C VAL A 169 -2.15 15.12 -16.78
N GLY A 170 -2.87 16.24 -16.76
CA GLY A 170 -4.12 16.43 -16.01
C GLY A 170 -5.35 15.74 -16.59
N LEU A 171 -5.24 15.16 -17.76
CA LEU A 171 -6.14 14.15 -18.27
C LEU A 171 -5.60 12.78 -17.84
N ILE A 172 -5.69 12.44 -16.56
CA ILE A 172 -5.84 11.02 -16.23
C ILE A 172 -7.07 10.62 -17.01
N ASP A 173 -6.79 9.95 -18.08
CA ASP A 173 -7.67 9.61 -19.15
C ASP A 173 -8.97 9.12 -18.52
N ARG A 174 -10.08 9.85 -18.66
CA ARG A 174 -11.39 9.49 -18.13
C ARG A 174 -11.72 8.03 -18.40
N ARG A 175 -11.08 7.48 -19.42
CA ARG A 175 -11.15 6.09 -19.82
C ARG A 175 -10.50 5.16 -18.77
N ILE A 176 -9.31 5.47 -18.28
CA ILE A 176 -8.63 4.66 -17.24
C ILE A 176 -9.38 4.75 -15.93
N ARG A 177 -9.90 5.93 -15.58
CA ARG A 177 -10.75 6.09 -14.40
C ARG A 177 -11.96 5.17 -14.42
N ARG A 178 -12.68 5.08 -15.56
CA ARG A 178 -13.84 4.19 -15.71
C ARG A 178 -13.47 2.74 -15.49
N SER A 179 -12.31 2.29 -15.96
CA SER A 179 -11.86 0.92 -15.72
C SER A 179 -11.54 0.66 -14.25
N VAL A 180 -10.98 1.65 -13.54
CA VAL A 180 -10.73 1.54 -12.09
C VAL A 180 -12.06 1.55 -11.33
N GLU A 181 -13.00 2.42 -11.67
CA GLU A 181 -14.36 2.44 -11.10
C GLU A 181 -15.06 1.09 -11.30
N LEU A 182 -14.92 0.48 -12.49
CA LEU A 182 -15.45 -0.85 -12.78
C LEU A 182 -14.78 -1.94 -11.91
N MET A 183 -13.46 -1.88 -11.72
CA MET A 183 -12.74 -2.81 -10.84
C MET A 183 -13.25 -2.77 -9.40
N TYR A 184 -13.56 -1.59 -8.86
CA TYR A 184 -14.14 -1.45 -7.54
C TYR A 184 -15.61 -1.90 -7.48
N ALA A 185 -16.41 -1.57 -8.49
CA ALA A 185 -17.83 -1.91 -8.54
C ALA A 185 -18.10 -3.42 -8.74
N GLN A 186 -17.20 -4.12 -9.41
CA GLN A 186 -17.33 -5.54 -9.77
C GLN A 186 -16.15 -6.36 -9.28
N LEU A 187 -15.71 -6.10 -8.06
CA LEU A 187 -14.53 -6.72 -7.46
C LEU A 187 -14.62 -8.25 -7.38
N ASP A 188 -15.81 -8.74 -7.15
CA ASP A 188 -16.16 -10.16 -7.01
C ASP A 188 -16.36 -10.89 -8.35
N GLN A 189 -16.41 -10.15 -9.47
CA GLN A 189 -16.62 -10.70 -10.80
C GLN A 189 -15.30 -11.06 -11.50
N ASP A 190 -15.37 -11.96 -12.47
CA ASP A 190 -14.24 -12.30 -13.34
C ASP A 190 -14.05 -11.21 -14.41
N LEU A 191 -13.33 -10.15 -14.06
CA LEU A 191 -13.05 -9.04 -14.95
C LEU A 191 -11.86 -9.35 -15.86
N SER A 192 -12.14 -9.55 -17.14
CA SER A 192 -11.10 -9.74 -18.15
C SER A 192 -10.44 -8.42 -18.58
N LEU A 193 -9.24 -8.51 -19.18
CA LEU A 193 -8.59 -7.35 -19.79
C LEU A 193 -9.46 -6.70 -20.88
N ARG A 194 -10.30 -7.50 -21.57
CA ARG A 194 -11.21 -7.01 -22.59
C ARG A 194 -12.33 -6.15 -22.00
N ASP A 195 -12.88 -6.57 -20.86
CA ASP A 195 -13.95 -5.83 -20.17
C ASP A 195 -13.46 -4.46 -19.70
N LEU A 196 -12.27 -4.43 -19.10
CA LEU A 196 -11.63 -3.21 -18.65
C LEU A 196 -11.27 -2.26 -19.81
N ALA A 197 -10.79 -2.83 -20.91
CA ALA A 197 -10.49 -2.07 -22.14
C ALA A 197 -11.76 -1.52 -22.79
N ALA A 198 -12.83 -2.32 -22.85
CA ALA A 198 -14.13 -1.90 -23.36
C ALA A 198 -14.73 -0.75 -22.54
N ALA A 199 -14.68 -0.82 -21.20
CA ALA A 199 -15.10 0.26 -20.31
C ALA A 199 -14.30 1.55 -20.54
N SER A 200 -13.08 1.42 -21.05
CA SER A 200 -12.17 2.50 -21.37
C SER A 200 -12.27 2.96 -22.83
N TYR A 201 -13.11 2.35 -23.66
CA TYR A 201 -13.19 2.58 -25.12
C TYR A 201 -11.84 2.42 -25.83
N LEU A 202 -11.02 1.46 -25.40
CA LEU A 202 -9.69 1.20 -25.94
C LEU A 202 -9.57 -0.26 -26.41
N SER A 203 -8.62 -0.50 -27.34
CA SER A 203 -8.21 -1.89 -27.59
C SER A 203 -7.45 -2.46 -26.37
N PRO A 204 -7.50 -3.78 -26.11
CA PRO A 204 -6.84 -4.38 -24.94
C PRO A 204 -5.34 -4.05 -24.86
N PHE A 205 -4.64 -4.05 -26.00
CA PHE A 205 -3.21 -3.72 -26.04
C PHE A 205 -2.95 -2.26 -25.67
N HIS A 206 -3.70 -1.32 -26.26
CA HIS A 206 -3.56 0.09 -25.96
C HIS A 206 -3.94 0.41 -24.51
N PHE A 207 -5.02 -0.20 -24.03
CA PHE A 207 -5.46 -0.09 -22.64
C PHE A 207 -4.36 -0.55 -21.67
N ALA A 208 -3.84 -1.77 -21.82
CA ALA A 208 -2.83 -2.32 -20.92
C ALA A 208 -1.57 -1.43 -20.85
N ARG A 209 -1.11 -0.92 -22.01
CA ARG A 209 0.03 -0.02 -22.09
C ARG A 209 -0.24 1.33 -21.42
N LEU A 210 -1.40 1.94 -21.72
CA LEU A 210 -1.80 3.22 -21.15
C LEU A 210 -2.05 3.10 -19.66
N PHE A 211 -2.77 2.05 -19.22
CA PHE A 211 -3.03 1.75 -17.82
C PHE A 211 -1.72 1.63 -17.03
N LYS A 212 -0.77 0.79 -17.51
CA LYS A 212 0.54 0.64 -16.89
C LYS A 212 1.32 1.95 -16.87
N LYS A 213 1.26 2.75 -17.94
CA LYS A 213 1.93 4.06 -18.00
C LYS A 213 1.37 5.04 -16.96
N LEU A 214 0.06 5.05 -16.73
CA LEU A 214 -0.61 6.02 -15.84
C LEU A 214 -0.70 5.55 -14.39
N THR A 215 -0.88 4.25 -14.17
CA THR A 215 -0.99 3.66 -12.82
C THR A 215 0.31 3.00 -12.36
N GLY A 216 1.22 2.72 -13.32
CA GLY A 216 2.48 2.01 -13.17
C GLY A 216 2.34 0.49 -12.97
N ALA A 217 1.15 -0.02 -12.66
CA ALA A 217 0.86 -1.44 -12.53
C ALA A 217 0.12 -1.98 -13.75
N THR A 218 0.25 -3.27 -14.04
CA THR A 218 -0.62 -3.90 -15.03
C THR A 218 -2.06 -3.93 -14.49
N PRO A 219 -3.10 -3.91 -15.36
CA PRO A 219 -4.49 -3.99 -14.92
C PRO A 219 -4.77 -5.18 -13.99
N HIS A 220 -4.18 -6.33 -14.30
CA HIS A 220 -4.30 -7.55 -13.49
C HIS A 220 -3.69 -7.38 -12.08
N ASN A 221 -2.47 -6.84 -11.99
CA ASN A 221 -1.81 -6.62 -10.69
C ASN A 221 -2.57 -5.57 -9.87
N TYR A 222 -3.10 -4.54 -10.52
CA TYR A 222 -3.89 -3.51 -9.87
C TYR A 222 -5.18 -4.08 -9.27
N LEU A 223 -5.93 -4.89 -10.04
CA LEU A 223 -7.12 -5.58 -9.55
C LEU A 223 -6.80 -6.56 -8.40
N ALA A 224 -5.69 -7.33 -8.54
CA ALA A 224 -5.25 -8.25 -7.48
C ALA A 224 -4.95 -7.51 -6.17
N ALA A 225 -4.40 -6.30 -6.25
CA ALA A 225 -4.12 -5.47 -5.09
C ALA A 225 -5.39 -4.93 -4.42
N ILE A 226 -6.37 -4.45 -5.20
CA ILE A 226 -7.68 -4.04 -4.66
C ILE A 226 -8.34 -5.23 -3.94
N ARG A 227 -8.34 -6.41 -4.58
CA ARG A 227 -8.88 -7.65 -3.99
C ARG A 227 -8.19 -8.04 -2.70
N ALA A 228 -6.86 -7.94 -2.65
CA ALA A 228 -6.10 -8.24 -1.44
C ALA A 228 -6.42 -7.27 -0.30
N ASN A 229 -6.60 -5.97 -0.57
CA ASN A 229 -6.99 -4.99 0.43
C ASN A 229 -8.40 -5.27 0.97
N GLN A 230 -9.38 -5.56 0.10
CA GLN A 230 -10.71 -5.97 0.54
C GLN A 230 -10.68 -7.28 1.34
N ALA A 231 -9.86 -8.25 0.92
CA ALA A 231 -9.69 -9.50 1.66
C ALA A 231 -9.13 -9.28 3.07
N LYS A 232 -8.19 -8.33 3.26
CA LYS A 232 -7.67 -7.99 4.60
C LYS A 232 -8.79 -7.55 5.54
N LEU A 233 -9.72 -6.70 5.07
CA LEU A 233 -10.87 -6.25 5.86
C LEU A 233 -11.77 -7.42 6.25
N LEU A 234 -12.15 -8.27 5.27
CA LEU A 234 -12.99 -9.44 5.52
C LEU A 234 -12.31 -10.50 6.41
N LEU A 235 -10.99 -10.60 6.35
CA LEU A 235 -10.22 -11.48 7.25
C LEU A 235 -10.18 -10.92 8.67
N ALA A 236 -10.19 -9.61 8.83
CA ALA A 236 -10.18 -8.93 10.13
C ALA A 236 -11.51 -9.08 10.88
N ASP A 237 -12.65 -9.01 10.17
CA ASP A 237 -13.99 -9.24 10.77
C ASP A 237 -14.17 -10.64 11.38
N GLY A 238 -13.41 -11.64 10.92
CA GLY A 238 -13.37 -12.98 11.51
C GLY A 238 -14.52 -13.92 11.15
N ASP A 239 -15.66 -13.42 10.70
CA ASP A 239 -16.93 -14.17 10.50
C ASP A 239 -16.88 -15.15 9.32
N LEU A 240 -16.00 -14.92 8.35
CA LEU A 240 -15.94 -15.70 7.11
C LEU A 240 -14.76 -16.67 7.14
N SER A 241 -14.96 -17.87 6.60
CA SER A 241 -13.86 -18.78 6.30
C SER A 241 -12.94 -18.18 5.22
N ILE A 242 -11.68 -18.64 5.18
CA ILE A 242 -10.71 -18.17 4.17
C ILE A 242 -11.23 -18.43 2.74
N ALA A 243 -11.91 -19.54 2.53
CA ALA A 243 -12.52 -19.86 1.23
C ALA A 243 -13.63 -18.87 0.87
N GLN A 244 -14.52 -18.55 1.81
CA GLN A 244 -15.58 -17.56 1.60
C GLN A 244 -15.02 -16.15 1.33
N VAL A 245 -13.96 -15.74 2.04
CA VAL A 245 -13.27 -14.49 1.74
C VAL A 245 -12.74 -14.49 0.30
N GLY A 246 -12.07 -15.58 -0.11
CA GLY A 246 -11.57 -15.71 -1.48
C GLY A 246 -12.68 -15.54 -2.53
N THR A 247 -13.83 -16.19 -2.33
CA THR A 247 -15.00 -16.07 -3.24
C THR A 247 -15.54 -14.63 -3.25
N LYS A 248 -15.71 -14.00 -2.08
CA LYS A 248 -16.22 -12.62 -1.97
C LYS A 248 -15.32 -11.57 -2.63
N VAL A 249 -14.04 -11.85 -2.78
CA VAL A 249 -13.11 -10.97 -3.49
C VAL A 249 -12.77 -11.45 -4.90
N GLY A 250 -13.59 -12.34 -5.47
CA GLY A 250 -13.56 -12.70 -6.88
C GLY A 250 -12.54 -13.78 -7.27
N TYR A 251 -12.17 -14.69 -6.35
CA TYR A 251 -11.37 -15.87 -6.68
C TYR A 251 -12.21 -17.14 -6.67
N LEU A 252 -12.17 -17.88 -7.77
CA LEU A 252 -12.90 -19.15 -7.92
C LEU A 252 -12.28 -20.31 -7.12
N SER A 253 -11.02 -20.22 -6.73
CA SER A 253 -10.36 -21.24 -5.93
C SER A 253 -9.56 -20.66 -4.77
N SER A 254 -9.63 -21.35 -3.62
CA SER A 254 -8.87 -20.97 -2.41
C SER A 254 -7.36 -21.02 -2.63
N SER A 255 -6.87 -21.92 -3.49
CA SER A 255 -5.43 -22.00 -3.82
C SER A 255 -4.97 -20.77 -4.59
N HIS A 256 -5.75 -20.34 -5.58
CA HIS A 256 -5.45 -19.13 -6.35
C HIS A 256 -5.54 -17.88 -5.48
N PHE A 257 -6.58 -17.79 -4.64
CA PHE A 257 -6.70 -16.72 -3.63
C PHE A 257 -5.48 -16.66 -2.72
N THR A 258 -5.09 -17.80 -2.13
CA THR A 258 -3.97 -17.87 -1.20
C THR A 258 -2.66 -17.41 -1.85
N LYS A 259 -2.41 -17.85 -3.09
CA LYS A 259 -1.22 -17.45 -3.86
C LYS A 259 -1.24 -15.95 -4.17
N ALA A 260 -2.37 -15.43 -4.68
CA ALA A 260 -2.51 -14.02 -5.02
C ALA A 260 -2.41 -13.11 -3.78
N PHE A 261 -3.07 -13.48 -2.69
CA PHE A 261 -3.00 -12.77 -1.43
C PHE A 261 -1.57 -12.73 -0.87
N ARG A 262 -0.87 -13.89 -0.86
CA ARG A 262 0.52 -13.96 -0.42
C ARG A 262 1.43 -13.10 -1.30
N LEU A 263 1.22 -13.10 -2.61
CA LEU A 263 1.98 -12.26 -3.54
C LEU A 263 1.77 -10.77 -3.26
N ALA A 264 0.55 -10.37 -2.91
CA ALA A 264 0.20 -8.97 -2.66
C ALA A 264 0.51 -8.48 -1.24
N THR A 265 0.63 -9.39 -0.24
CA THR A 265 0.73 -9.02 1.18
C THR A 265 1.95 -9.58 1.90
N GLY A 266 2.70 -10.48 1.26
CA GLY A 266 3.84 -11.18 1.85
C GLY A 266 3.50 -12.34 2.78
N THR A 267 2.20 -12.52 3.15
CA THR A 267 1.74 -13.56 4.08
C THR A 267 0.54 -14.30 3.51
N THR A 268 0.31 -15.55 3.94
CA THR A 268 -0.92 -16.25 3.57
C THR A 268 -2.13 -15.66 4.30
N PRO A 269 -3.37 -15.82 3.77
CA PRO A 269 -4.59 -15.38 4.47
C PRO A 269 -4.72 -15.97 5.87
N ARG A 270 -4.24 -17.20 6.07
CA ARG A 270 -4.26 -17.89 7.36
C ARG A 270 -3.26 -17.28 8.35
N GLU A 271 -2.04 -17.00 7.92
CA GLU A 271 -1.03 -16.31 8.73
C GLU A 271 -1.46 -14.89 9.04
N PHE A 272 -2.03 -14.19 8.08
CA PHE A 272 -2.59 -12.86 8.26
C PHE A 272 -3.65 -12.88 9.37
N ARG A 273 -4.66 -13.77 9.28
CA ARG A 273 -5.71 -13.89 10.30
C ARG A 273 -5.16 -14.30 11.68
N LYS A 274 -4.19 -15.21 11.74
CA LYS A 274 -3.55 -15.58 13.02
C LYS A 274 -2.80 -14.42 13.66
N GLY A 275 -2.20 -13.55 12.86
CA GLY A 275 -1.58 -12.33 13.37
C GLY A 275 -2.61 -11.31 13.90
N LEU A 276 -3.91 -11.46 13.57
CA LEU A 276 -5.03 -10.64 14.05
C LEU A 276 -5.52 -11.05 15.45
N VAL A 277 -5.34 -12.34 15.82
CA VAL A 277 -5.78 -12.86 17.10
C VAL A 277 -4.59 -12.86 18.07
N PRO A 278 -4.59 -12.08 19.15
CA PRO A 278 -3.57 -12.19 20.19
C PRO A 278 -3.70 -13.56 20.89
N GLY A 279 -2.71 -14.43 20.71
CA GLY A 279 -2.53 -15.60 21.58
C GLY A 279 -3.40 -16.82 21.27
N ALA A 280 -3.40 -17.34 20.02
CA ALA A 280 -3.79 -18.73 19.76
C ALA A 280 -2.56 -19.56 19.37
#